data_fee43fdf39e765065264b45264e9dfc2
#
_entry.id   fee43fdf39e765065264b45264e9dfc2
#
_cell.length_a   1.000
_cell.length_b   1.000
_cell.length_c   1.000
_cell.angle_alpha   90.00
_cell.angle_beta   90.00
_cell.angle_gamma   90.00
#
_symmetry.space_group_name_H-M   'P 1'
#
loop_
_entity.id
_entity.type
_entity.pdbx_description
1 polymer ?
#
loop_
_entity_poly.entity_id
_entity_poly.type
_entity_poly.pdbx_seq_one_letter_code
_entity_poly.pdbx_strand_id
1 'polypeptide(L)'
;ALAGATTLFMLPWALKFIWAPWIERWRLPPGSQERRSRMLILRGQVALAAILTIAAAIGWFGREGGFPDTQIVALFVLFMVAGTVASTIDIASDGFCVDQLTRTGYGWGNSVQVGGSYLGMMCGGGVFLMLSAASGWPVAMLMMAVLIMALSLPLWRITEPTRTATIPHVPALGYALRRKQARLGLLLVLMLNSGMRFVLPLLAPLLLDHGLSMSALGALFSGGNIAAGIAGTLAGGLLMKYTSPGRALLTAYGVQGIALLA
;
A
#
# COMPACT_ATOMS: atom_id res chain seq x y z
N ALA A 1 -24.81 -4.44 7.45
CA ALA A 1 -23.79 -4.73 8.47
C ALA A 1 -22.43 -5.15 7.86
N LEU A 2 -22.39 -6.06 6.86
CA LEU A 2 -21.15 -6.53 6.22
C LEU A 2 -20.37 -5.42 5.50
N ALA A 3 -21.03 -4.50 4.82
CA ALA A 3 -20.37 -3.39 4.11
C ALA A 3 -19.62 -2.44 5.05
N GLY A 4 -20.09 -2.26 6.29
CA GLY A 4 -19.38 -1.50 7.32
C GLY A 4 -18.17 -2.26 7.90
N ALA A 5 -18.25 -3.58 7.98
CA ALA A 5 -17.15 -4.39 8.49
C ALA A 5 -15.92 -4.40 7.55
N THR A 6 -16.12 -4.26 6.23
CA THR A 6 -15.01 -4.21 5.27
C THR A 6 -14.15 -2.95 5.42
N THR A 7 -14.71 -1.85 5.90
CA THR A 7 -13.94 -0.63 6.20
C THR A 7 -12.95 -0.83 7.34
N LEU A 8 -13.20 -1.76 8.24
CA LEU A 8 -12.28 -2.09 9.33
C LEU A 8 -10.96 -2.67 8.83
N PHE A 9 -10.94 -3.33 7.66
CA PHE A 9 -9.68 -3.81 7.05
C PHE A 9 -8.71 -2.69 6.66
N MET A 10 -9.19 -1.45 6.57
CA MET A 10 -8.34 -0.29 6.33
C MET A 10 -7.70 0.26 7.63
N LEU A 11 -8.16 -0.16 8.81
CA LEU A 11 -7.63 0.33 10.09
C LEU A 11 -6.12 0.11 10.26
N PRO A 12 -5.54 -1.06 9.93
CA PRO A 12 -4.10 -1.24 10.05
C PRO A 12 -3.31 -0.22 9.22
N TRP A 13 -3.77 0.09 8.01
CA TRP A 13 -3.15 1.09 7.15
C TRP A 13 -3.30 2.51 7.69
N ALA A 14 -4.46 2.84 8.23
CA ALA A 14 -4.72 4.15 8.82
C ALA A 14 -3.92 4.38 10.11
N LEU A 15 -3.73 3.33 10.91
CA LEU A 15 -3.10 3.40 12.22
C LEU A 15 -1.61 3.03 12.22
N LYS A 16 -1.03 2.63 11.07
CA LYS A 16 0.38 2.18 11.00
C LYS A 16 1.38 3.18 11.57
N PHE A 17 1.06 4.48 11.58
CA PHE A 17 1.92 5.51 12.16
C PHE A 17 2.16 5.34 13.66
N ILE A 18 1.26 4.65 14.37
CA ILE A 18 1.38 4.41 15.82
C ILE A 18 2.57 3.51 16.11
N TRP A 19 2.75 2.43 15.33
CA TRP A 19 3.86 1.48 15.54
C TRP A 19 5.05 1.69 14.60
N ALA A 20 4.95 2.60 13.62
CA ALA A 20 6.04 2.91 12.70
C ALA A 20 7.36 3.28 13.43
N PRO A 21 7.38 4.05 14.56
CA PRO A 21 8.61 4.32 15.27
C PRO A 21 9.29 3.07 15.84
N TRP A 22 8.53 2.05 16.26
CA TRP A 22 9.10 0.79 16.75
C TRP A 22 9.70 -0.03 15.62
N ILE A 23 9.01 -0.11 14.49
CA ILE A 23 9.53 -0.76 13.28
C ILE A 23 10.81 -0.08 12.82
N GLU A 24 10.85 1.25 12.83
CA GLU A 24 12.03 2.02 12.44
C GLU A 24 13.22 1.77 13.38
N ARG A 25 12.99 1.73 14.70
CA ARG A 25 14.02 1.38 15.69
C ARG A 25 14.56 -0.03 15.50
N TRP A 26 13.69 -0.96 15.13
CA TRP A 26 14.08 -2.34 14.90
C TRP A 26 14.82 -2.51 13.57
N ARG A 27 14.37 -1.79 12.54
CA ARG A 27 14.98 -1.74 11.21
C ARG A 27 16.38 -1.11 11.24
N LEU A 28 16.53 -0.03 12.01
CA LEU A 28 17.76 0.74 12.19
C LEU A 28 18.10 0.84 13.68
N PRO A 29 18.70 -0.20 14.29
CA PRO A 29 19.00 -0.21 15.69
C PRO A 29 19.90 0.97 16.08
N PRO A 30 19.57 1.71 17.14
CA PRO A 30 20.42 2.81 17.63
C PRO A 30 21.83 2.30 17.98
N GLY A 31 22.86 3.05 17.57
CA GLY A 31 24.24 2.66 17.81
C GLY A 31 24.82 1.56 16.92
N SER A 32 24.00 0.97 16.03
CA SER A 32 24.43 -0.05 15.06
C SER A 32 24.54 0.53 13.65
N GLN A 33 25.47 -0.01 12.88
CA GLN A 33 25.57 0.25 11.44
C GLN A 33 24.73 -0.71 10.60
N GLU A 34 24.16 -1.72 11.24
CA GLU A 34 23.33 -2.71 10.58
C GLU A 34 21.97 -2.16 10.15
N ARG A 35 21.50 -2.63 9.02
CA ARG A 35 20.15 -2.45 8.53
C ARG A 35 19.44 -3.80 8.49
N ARG A 36 18.19 -3.82 8.90
CA ARG A 36 17.38 -5.06 9.02
C ARG A 36 16.08 -4.99 8.23
N SER A 37 15.99 -4.06 7.26
CA SER A 37 14.78 -3.87 6.45
C SER A 37 14.44 -5.09 5.65
N ARG A 38 15.43 -5.65 4.95
CA ARG A 38 15.29 -6.88 4.17
C ARG A 38 14.75 -8.04 5.00
N MET A 39 15.33 -8.25 6.18
CA MET A 39 14.91 -9.34 7.08
C MET A 39 13.46 -9.16 7.54
N LEU A 40 13.05 -7.92 7.85
CA LEU A 40 11.70 -7.61 8.25
C LEU A 40 10.70 -7.85 7.11
N ILE A 41 11.02 -7.38 5.90
CA ILE A 41 10.18 -7.60 4.72
C ILE A 41 10.02 -9.09 4.45
N LEU A 42 11.12 -9.86 4.41
CA LEU A 42 11.07 -11.30 4.15
C LEU A 42 10.27 -12.07 5.20
N ARG A 43 10.47 -11.78 6.49
CA ARG A 43 9.68 -12.39 7.57
C ARG A 43 8.20 -12.03 7.47
N GLY A 44 7.90 -10.79 7.14
CA GLY A 44 6.54 -10.33 6.90
C GLY A 44 5.89 -11.03 5.70
N GLN A 45 6.61 -11.22 4.60
CA GLN A 45 6.13 -11.94 3.42
C GLN A 45 5.82 -13.40 3.75
N VAL A 46 6.71 -14.09 4.50
CA VAL A 46 6.47 -15.46 4.97
C VAL A 46 5.24 -15.52 5.87
N ALA A 47 5.10 -14.59 6.82
CA ALA A 47 3.94 -14.51 7.70
C ALA A 47 2.64 -14.28 6.89
N LEU A 48 2.67 -13.39 5.90
CA LEU A 48 1.52 -13.11 5.05
C LEU A 48 1.15 -14.34 4.20
N ALA A 49 2.13 -15.03 3.61
CA ALA A 49 1.91 -16.27 2.88
C ALA A 49 1.32 -17.37 3.78
N ALA A 50 1.80 -17.50 5.02
CA ALA A 50 1.25 -18.43 6.00
C ALA A 50 -0.22 -18.09 6.34
N ILE A 51 -0.53 -16.81 6.54
CA ILE A 51 -1.89 -16.34 6.81
C ILE A 51 -2.83 -16.71 5.64
N LEU A 52 -2.41 -16.46 4.40
CA LEU A 52 -3.20 -16.81 3.22
C LEU A 52 -3.38 -18.34 3.09
N THR A 53 -2.38 -19.12 3.44
CA THR A 53 -2.45 -20.59 3.46
C THR A 53 -3.43 -21.08 4.53
N ILE A 54 -3.42 -20.48 5.73
CA ILE A 54 -4.38 -20.79 6.79
C ILE A 54 -5.81 -20.41 6.34
N ALA A 55 -5.97 -19.24 5.72
CA ALA A 55 -7.26 -18.82 5.17
C ALA A 55 -7.76 -19.82 4.11
N ALA A 56 -6.89 -20.28 3.22
CA ALA A 56 -7.20 -21.31 2.23
C ALA A 56 -7.65 -22.62 2.89
N ALA A 57 -6.97 -23.07 3.95
CA ALA A 57 -7.33 -24.26 4.70
C ALA A 57 -8.73 -24.13 5.34
N ILE A 58 -9.01 -22.99 6.00
CA ILE A 58 -10.34 -22.72 6.54
C ILE A 58 -11.42 -22.78 5.44
N GLY A 59 -11.12 -22.18 4.28
CA GLY A 59 -12.04 -22.21 3.12
C GLY A 59 -12.25 -23.60 2.54
N TRP A 60 -11.24 -24.45 2.60
CA TRP A 60 -11.33 -25.82 2.10
C TRP A 60 -12.27 -26.69 2.95
N PHE A 61 -12.14 -26.60 4.27
CA PHE A 61 -12.98 -27.35 5.20
C PHE A 61 -14.39 -26.80 5.37
N GLY A 62 -14.64 -25.52 5.03
CA GLY A 62 -15.96 -24.88 5.11
C GLY A 62 -16.89 -25.14 3.91
N ARG A 63 -16.44 -25.93 2.93
CA ARG A 63 -17.09 -26.02 1.60
C ARG A 63 -18.42 -26.79 1.55
N GLU A 64 -18.71 -27.66 2.49
CA GLU A 64 -19.85 -28.59 2.42
C GLU A 64 -21.15 -28.14 3.09
N GLY A 65 -21.17 -26.97 3.75
CA GLY A 65 -22.37 -26.50 4.47
C GLY A 65 -22.52 -24.98 4.63
N GLY A 66 -21.71 -24.20 3.90
CA GLY A 66 -21.57 -22.77 4.18
C GLY A 66 -20.59 -22.50 5.31
N PHE A 67 -20.18 -21.25 5.47
CA PHE A 67 -19.28 -20.86 6.56
C PHE A 67 -20.08 -20.64 7.84
N PRO A 68 -19.89 -21.44 8.91
CA PRO A 68 -20.45 -21.11 10.21
C PRO A 68 -19.89 -19.76 10.71
N ASP A 69 -20.65 -19.06 11.53
CA ASP A 69 -20.30 -17.72 12.03
C ASP A 69 -18.89 -17.68 12.67
N THR A 70 -18.49 -18.76 13.32
CA THR A 70 -17.14 -18.90 13.91
C THR A 70 -16.03 -18.86 12.86
N GLN A 71 -16.23 -19.45 11.68
CA GLN A 71 -15.25 -19.40 10.60
C GLN A 71 -15.21 -18.02 9.94
N ILE A 72 -16.34 -17.35 9.80
CA ILE A 72 -16.41 -15.97 9.31
C ILE A 72 -15.63 -15.03 10.23
N VAL A 73 -15.83 -15.16 11.54
CA VAL A 73 -15.10 -14.38 12.53
C VAL A 73 -13.60 -14.71 12.49
N ALA A 74 -13.24 -15.99 12.39
CA ALA A 74 -11.85 -16.42 12.27
C ALA A 74 -11.16 -15.83 11.04
N LEU A 75 -11.81 -15.87 9.88
CA LEU A 75 -11.33 -15.25 8.64
C LEU A 75 -11.19 -13.73 8.78
N PHE A 76 -12.18 -13.08 9.41
CA PHE A 76 -12.13 -11.66 9.66
C PHE A 76 -10.90 -11.28 10.50
N VAL A 77 -10.68 -11.96 11.63
CA VAL A 77 -9.51 -11.73 12.49
C VAL A 77 -8.21 -12.01 11.73
N LEU A 78 -8.18 -13.10 10.97
CA LEU A 78 -7.02 -13.50 10.18
C LEU A 78 -6.65 -12.42 9.13
N PHE A 79 -7.63 -11.85 8.44
CA PHE A 79 -7.40 -10.76 7.49
C PHE A 79 -7.05 -9.43 8.17
N MET A 80 -7.52 -9.16 9.38
CA MET A 80 -7.06 -8.02 10.18
C MET A 80 -5.58 -8.17 10.53
N VAL A 81 -5.14 -9.37 10.91
CA VAL A 81 -3.72 -9.68 11.14
C VAL A 81 -2.92 -9.54 9.84
N ALA A 82 -3.44 -10.06 8.72
CA ALA A 82 -2.82 -9.88 7.40
C ALA A 82 -2.62 -8.40 7.04
N GLY A 83 -3.63 -7.57 7.26
CA GLY A 83 -3.55 -6.12 7.05
C GLY A 83 -2.50 -5.44 7.94
N THR A 84 -2.37 -5.89 9.20
CA THR A 84 -1.34 -5.40 10.12
C THR A 84 0.06 -5.80 9.68
N VAL A 85 0.25 -7.05 9.25
CA VAL A 85 1.52 -7.53 8.70
C VAL A 85 1.85 -6.77 7.41
N ALA A 86 0.90 -6.64 6.49
CA ALA A 86 1.09 -5.94 5.22
C ALA A 86 1.46 -4.46 5.43
N SER A 87 0.77 -3.75 6.32
CA SER A 87 1.09 -2.36 6.64
C SER A 87 2.45 -2.20 7.36
N THR A 88 2.90 -3.23 8.08
CA THR A 88 4.24 -3.27 8.68
C THR A 88 5.33 -3.51 7.63
N ILE A 89 5.08 -4.40 6.65
CA ILE A 89 5.97 -4.60 5.49
C ILE A 89 6.11 -3.29 4.71
N ASP A 90 5.01 -2.57 4.52
CA ASP A 90 4.98 -1.30 3.82
C ASP A 90 5.89 -0.25 4.49
N ILE A 91 5.84 -0.10 5.82
CA ILE A 91 6.77 0.76 6.57
C ILE A 91 8.23 0.37 6.31
N ALA A 92 8.52 -0.93 6.34
CA ALA A 92 9.88 -1.42 6.12
C ALA A 92 10.35 -1.22 4.67
N SER A 93 9.44 -1.39 3.70
CA SER A 93 9.71 -1.20 2.27
C SER A 93 9.96 0.26 1.94
N ASP A 94 9.16 1.18 2.49
CA ASP A 94 9.35 2.63 2.36
C ASP A 94 10.74 3.02 2.86
N GLY A 95 11.09 2.57 4.05
CA GLY A 95 12.40 2.83 4.62
C GLY A 95 13.55 2.19 3.83
N PHE A 96 13.36 0.97 3.32
CA PHE A 96 14.34 0.31 2.46
C PHE A 96 14.57 1.09 1.17
N CYS A 97 13.52 1.57 0.50
CA CYS A 97 13.63 2.39 -0.69
C CYS A 97 14.40 3.69 -0.43
N VAL A 98 14.08 4.39 0.65
CA VAL A 98 14.77 5.63 1.03
C VAL A 98 16.26 5.38 1.29
N ASP A 99 16.61 4.26 1.90
CA ASP A 99 17.97 3.90 2.23
C ASP A 99 18.83 3.50 1.02
N GLN A 100 18.20 2.96 -0.04
CA GLN A 100 18.88 2.47 -1.24
C GLN A 100 19.01 3.54 -2.33
N LEU A 101 18.18 4.56 -2.30
CA LEU A 101 18.10 5.54 -3.36
C LEU A 101 18.89 6.81 -3.02
N THR A 102 19.53 7.36 -4.04
CA THR A 102 20.08 8.72 -4.00
C THR A 102 18.97 9.75 -4.16
N ARG A 103 19.23 11.02 -3.81
CA ARG A 103 18.25 12.11 -3.97
C ARG A 103 17.67 12.21 -5.38
N THR A 104 18.46 11.94 -6.40
CA THR A 104 18.05 11.96 -7.81
C THR A 104 17.20 10.75 -8.19
N GLY A 105 17.28 9.66 -7.43
CA GLY A 105 16.54 8.43 -7.63
C GLY A 105 15.17 8.38 -6.94
N TYR A 106 14.86 9.30 -6.00
CA TYR A 106 13.62 9.23 -5.22
C TYR A 106 12.35 9.30 -6.09
N GLY A 107 12.36 10.10 -7.14
CA GLY A 107 11.22 10.19 -8.07
C GLY A 107 10.92 8.83 -8.73
N TRP A 108 11.95 8.17 -9.25
CA TRP A 108 11.83 6.84 -9.85
C TRP A 108 11.46 5.77 -8.84
N GLY A 109 12.05 5.79 -7.64
CA GLY A 109 11.70 4.86 -6.58
C GLY A 109 10.23 4.95 -6.20
N ASN A 110 9.71 6.16 -6.03
CA ASN A 110 8.29 6.39 -5.78
C ASN A 110 7.41 5.90 -6.95
N SER A 111 7.83 6.15 -8.20
CA SER A 111 7.10 5.67 -9.38
C SER A 111 7.00 4.15 -9.43
N VAL A 112 8.09 3.44 -9.13
CA VAL A 112 8.11 1.97 -9.07
C VAL A 112 7.21 1.47 -7.93
N GLN A 113 7.24 2.10 -6.78
CA GLN A 113 6.44 1.71 -5.61
C GLN A 113 4.95 1.90 -5.87
N VAL A 114 4.55 3.05 -6.39
CA VAL A 114 3.14 3.32 -6.73
C VAL A 114 2.68 2.44 -7.90
N GLY A 115 3.51 2.27 -8.94
CA GLY A 115 3.22 1.35 -10.04
C GLY A 115 3.07 -0.09 -9.56
N GLY A 116 3.94 -0.54 -8.66
CA GLY A 116 3.84 -1.84 -7.99
C GLY A 116 2.53 -2.00 -7.21
N SER A 117 2.06 -0.93 -6.55
CA SER A 117 0.77 -0.95 -5.83
C SER A 117 -0.41 -1.14 -6.79
N TYR A 118 -0.41 -0.50 -7.98
CA TYR A 118 -1.45 -0.74 -8.99
C TYR A 118 -1.41 -2.17 -9.53
N LEU A 119 -0.22 -2.73 -9.77
CA LEU A 119 -0.09 -4.13 -10.17
C LEU A 119 -0.58 -5.08 -9.07
N GLY A 120 -0.26 -4.76 -7.81
CA GLY A 120 -0.76 -5.50 -6.65
C GLY A 120 -2.28 -5.47 -6.54
N MET A 121 -2.91 -4.30 -6.77
CA MET A 121 -4.38 -4.20 -6.81
C MET A 121 -4.99 -5.00 -7.96
N MET A 122 -4.37 -5.02 -9.14
CA MET A 122 -4.81 -5.83 -10.27
C MET A 122 -4.72 -7.33 -9.93
N CYS A 123 -3.62 -7.79 -9.35
CA CYS A 123 -3.44 -9.19 -8.96
C CYS A 123 -4.38 -9.60 -7.82
N GLY A 124 -4.42 -8.81 -6.73
CA GLY A 124 -5.24 -9.11 -5.55
C GLY A 124 -6.74 -8.85 -5.75
N GLY A 125 -7.13 -8.07 -6.76
CA GLY A 125 -8.52 -7.86 -7.16
C GLY A 125 -8.92 -8.71 -8.35
N GLY A 126 -8.59 -8.24 -9.55
CA GLY A 126 -9.07 -8.86 -10.80
C GLY A 126 -8.59 -10.29 -11.00
N VAL A 127 -7.30 -10.54 -10.92
CA VAL A 127 -6.72 -11.88 -11.13
C VAL A 127 -7.19 -12.84 -10.04
N PHE A 128 -7.22 -12.39 -8.78
CA PHE A 128 -7.74 -13.20 -7.68
C PHE A 128 -9.20 -13.62 -7.90
N LEU A 129 -10.08 -12.71 -8.34
CA LEU A 129 -11.47 -13.02 -8.62
C LEU A 129 -11.62 -14.02 -9.77
N MET A 130 -10.83 -13.85 -10.85
CA MET A 130 -10.82 -14.80 -11.97
C MET A 130 -10.36 -16.20 -11.52
N LEU A 131 -9.29 -16.29 -10.73
CA LEU A 131 -8.80 -17.54 -10.17
C LEU A 131 -9.81 -18.18 -9.23
N SER A 132 -10.46 -17.37 -8.38
CA SER A 132 -11.49 -17.82 -7.46
C SER A 132 -12.71 -18.37 -8.18
N ALA A 133 -13.13 -17.76 -9.28
CA ALA A 133 -14.21 -18.25 -10.12
C ALA A 133 -13.84 -19.56 -10.85
N ALA A 134 -12.60 -19.69 -11.32
CA ALA A 134 -12.16 -20.85 -12.09
C ALA A 134 -11.82 -22.08 -11.22
N SER A 135 -11.15 -21.86 -10.09
CA SER A 135 -10.54 -22.94 -9.27
C SER A 135 -11.05 -22.98 -7.83
N GLY A 136 -11.92 -22.04 -7.48
CA GLY A 136 -12.42 -21.87 -6.12
C GLY A 136 -11.53 -20.96 -5.25
N TRP A 137 -12.15 -20.35 -4.25
CA TRP A 137 -11.53 -19.38 -3.36
C TRP A 137 -10.29 -19.90 -2.62
N PRO A 138 -10.26 -21.15 -2.06
CA PRO A 138 -9.07 -21.64 -1.37
C PRO A 138 -7.85 -21.78 -2.28
N VAL A 139 -8.06 -22.25 -3.51
CA VAL A 139 -6.97 -22.38 -4.50
C VAL A 139 -6.43 -21.00 -4.89
N ALA A 140 -7.31 -20.01 -5.09
CA ALA A 140 -6.91 -18.64 -5.37
C ALA A 140 -6.05 -18.06 -4.23
N MET A 141 -6.39 -18.30 -2.96
CA MET A 141 -5.59 -17.90 -1.80
C MET A 141 -4.21 -18.53 -1.79
N LEU A 142 -4.10 -19.84 -2.08
CA LEU A 142 -2.81 -20.51 -2.18
C LEU A 142 -1.96 -19.94 -3.32
N MET A 143 -2.56 -19.67 -4.47
CA MET A 143 -1.85 -19.04 -5.60
C MET A 143 -1.33 -17.64 -5.24
N MET A 144 -2.08 -16.85 -4.47
CA MET A 144 -1.61 -15.56 -3.96
C MET A 144 -0.45 -15.74 -2.97
N ALA A 145 -0.51 -16.73 -2.09
CA ALA A 145 0.60 -17.05 -1.18
C ALA A 145 1.87 -17.42 -1.96
N VAL A 146 1.76 -18.27 -2.98
CA VAL A 146 2.88 -18.64 -3.86
C VAL A 146 3.41 -17.41 -4.60
N LEU A 147 2.54 -16.56 -5.13
CA LEU A 147 2.94 -15.33 -5.82
C LEU A 147 3.75 -14.41 -4.90
N ILE A 148 3.29 -14.19 -3.66
CA ILE A 148 4.01 -13.38 -2.66
C ILE A 148 5.41 -13.97 -2.41
N MET A 149 5.52 -15.27 -2.24
CA MET A 149 6.82 -15.94 -2.03
C MET A 149 7.72 -15.84 -3.25
N ALA A 150 7.18 -16.01 -4.46
CA ALA A 150 7.93 -15.86 -5.71
C ALA A 150 8.46 -14.43 -5.89
N LEU A 151 7.63 -13.42 -5.63
CA LEU A 151 8.02 -12.01 -5.68
C LEU A 151 9.04 -11.62 -4.60
N SER A 152 9.17 -12.41 -3.54
CA SER A 152 10.18 -12.21 -2.50
C SER A 152 11.57 -12.72 -2.88
N LEU A 153 11.69 -13.61 -3.89
CA LEU A 153 12.96 -14.23 -4.29
C LEU A 153 14.07 -13.23 -4.64
N PRO A 154 13.82 -12.15 -5.41
CA PRO A 154 14.87 -11.17 -5.70
C PRO A 154 15.45 -10.51 -4.44
N LEU A 155 14.63 -10.32 -3.42
CA LEU A 155 15.05 -9.69 -2.17
C LEU A 155 16.07 -10.54 -1.40
N TRP A 156 16.08 -11.85 -1.60
CA TRP A 156 17.07 -12.75 -0.99
C TRP A 156 18.49 -12.50 -1.48
N ARG A 157 18.66 -11.94 -2.67
CA ARG A 157 19.95 -11.65 -3.31
C ARG A 157 20.45 -10.23 -3.04
N ILE A 158 19.59 -9.34 -2.54
CA ILE A 158 19.95 -7.95 -2.29
C ILE A 158 20.69 -7.87 -0.96
N THR A 159 21.84 -7.21 -0.95
CA THR A 159 22.59 -6.86 0.26
C THR A 159 22.24 -5.46 0.70
N GLU A 160 21.94 -5.27 1.99
CA GLU A 160 21.72 -3.92 2.54
C GLU A 160 23.08 -3.25 2.79
N PRO A 161 23.30 -2.02 2.29
CA PRO A 161 24.53 -1.30 2.57
C PRO A 161 24.59 -0.92 4.06
N THR A 162 25.77 -1.05 4.65
CA THR A 162 26.03 -0.58 6.00
C THR A 162 25.92 0.94 6.08
N ARG A 163 25.51 1.47 7.23
CA ARG A 163 25.47 2.92 7.46
C ARG A 163 26.88 3.46 7.63
N THR A 164 27.19 4.58 6.98
CA THR A 164 28.48 5.25 7.08
C THR A 164 28.65 6.06 8.38
N ALA A 165 27.57 6.38 9.09
CA ALA A 165 27.61 7.11 10.35
C ALA A 165 26.59 6.54 11.35
N THR A 166 27.02 6.33 12.58
CA THR A 166 26.17 6.04 13.73
C THR A 166 25.54 7.35 14.21
N ILE A 167 24.44 7.77 13.63
CA ILE A 167 23.66 8.85 14.22
C ILE A 167 22.75 8.21 15.30
N PRO A 168 22.85 8.64 16.55
CA PRO A 168 21.96 8.19 17.60
C PRO A 168 20.56 8.79 17.37
N HIS A 169 19.89 8.35 16.30
CA HIS A 169 18.54 8.79 16.02
C HIS A 169 17.56 7.77 16.61
N VAL A 170 16.86 8.17 17.64
CA VAL A 170 15.76 7.40 18.19
C VAL A 170 14.47 7.89 17.52
N PRO A 171 13.89 7.14 16.59
CA PRO A 171 12.61 7.50 15.99
C PRO A 171 11.55 7.65 17.08
N ALA A 172 10.92 8.82 17.13
CA ALA A 172 9.86 9.13 18.09
C ALA A 172 8.83 10.03 17.43
N LEU A 173 7.57 9.59 17.44
CA LEU A 173 6.46 10.33 16.85
C LEU A 173 6.30 11.72 17.51
N GLY A 174 6.40 11.77 18.85
CA GLY A 174 6.31 13.03 19.59
C GLY A 174 7.38 14.04 19.22
N TYR A 175 8.61 13.58 18.94
CA TYR A 175 9.69 14.46 18.48
C TYR A 175 9.43 14.98 17.05
N ALA A 176 8.96 14.12 16.16
CA ALA A 176 8.59 14.52 14.80
C ALA A 176 7.47 15.58 14.81
N LEU A 177 6.43 15.38 15.60
CA LEU A 177 5.30 16.29 15.72
C LEU A 177 5.64 17.63 16.40
N ARG A 178 6.73 17.72 17.17
CA ARG A 178 7.21 18.98 17.74
C ARG A 178 7.89 19.88 16.70
N ARG A 179 8.38 19.32 15.60
CA ARG A 179 9.01 20.10 14.53
C ARG A 179 7.95 20.88 13.73
N LYS A 180 8.12 22.21 13.67
CA LYS A 180 7.21 23.10 12.91
C LYS A 180 7.06 22.66 11.44
N GLN A 181 8.20 22.28 10.81
CA GLN A 181 8.22 21.80 9.42
C GLN A 181 7.41 20.52 9.21
N ALA A 182 7.50 19.56 10.15
CA ALA A 182 6.72 18.32 10.07
C ALA A 182 5.21 18.59 10.22
N ARG A 183 4.82 19.46 11.15
CA ARG A 183 3.41 19.87 11.31
C ARG A 183 2.86 20.59 10.09
N LEU A 184 3.64 21.50 9.51
CA LEU A 184 3.25 22.19 8.28
C LEU A 184 3.14 21.21 7.11
N GLY A 185 4.09 20.28 6.97
CA GLY A 185 4.05 19.24 5.96
C GLY A 185 2.81 18.34 6.11
N LEU A 186 2.50 17.90 7.33
CA LEU A 186 1.29 17.11 7.62
C LEU A 186 0.01 17.88 7.30
N LEU A 187 -0.08 19.14 7.70
CA LEU A 187 -1.23 20.01 7.39
C LEU A 187 -1.40 20.17 5.88
N LEU A 188 -0.31 20.39 5.17
CA LEU A 188 -0.31 20.55 3.71
C LEU A 188 -0.78 19.26 3.02
N VAL A 189 -0.25 18.10 3.41
CA VAL A 189 -0.68 16.78 2.91
C VAL A 189 -2.16 16.54 3.23
N LEU A 190 -2.61 16.85 4.44
CA LEU A 190 -4.01 16.71 4.83
C LEU A 190 -4.91 17.56 3.94
N MET A 191 -4.62 18.85 3.80
CA MET A 191 -5.43 19.78 2.98
C MET A 191 -5.46 19.35 1.51
N LEU A 192 -4.31 19.01 0.93
CA LEU A 192 -4.21 18.67 -0.48
C LEU A 192 -4.89 17.33 -0.81
N ASN A 193 -4.80 16.34 0.08
CA ASN A 193 -5.47 15.05 -0.15
C ASN A 193 -6.96 15.05 0.19
N SER A 194 -7.42 15.92 1.11
CA SER A 194 -8.82 15.95 1.52
C SER A 194 -9.75 16.26 0.35
N GLY A 195 -9.40 17.22 -0.51
CA GLY A 195 -10.20 17.59 -1.68
C GLY A 195 -10.56 16.38 -2.55
N MET A 196 -9.55 15.62 -2.96
CA MET A 196 -9.76 14.42 -3.78
C MET A 196 -10.54 13.32 -3.06
N ARG A 197 -10.30 13.13 -1.76
CA ARG A 197 -11.00 12.11 -0.96
C ARG A 197 -12.48 12.42 -0.79
N PHE A 198 -12.88 13.68 -0.83
CA PHE A 198 -14.29 14.08 -0.80
C PHE A 198 -14.95 14.01 -2.19
N VAL A 199 -14.25 14.39 -3.25
CA VAL A 199 -14.81 14.44 -4.62
C VAL A 199 -14.94 13.06 -5.27
N LEU A 200 -13.92 12.20 -5.14
CA LEU A 200 -13.91 10.89 -5.81
C LEU A 200 -15.14 10.00 -5.51
N PRO A 201 -15.64 9.88 -4.26
CA PRO A 201 -16.84 9.10 -3.98
C PRO A 201 -18.11 9.67 -4.59
N LEU A 202 -18.15 10.97 -4.86
CA LEU A 202 -19.30 11.64 -5.46
C LEU A 202 -19.31 11.53 -6.98
N LEU A 203 -18.16 11.21 -7.59
CA LEU A 203 -18.04 11.14 -9.04
C LEU A 203 -18.88 10.00 -9.64
N ALA A 204 -18.94 8.84 -8.98
CA ALA A 204 -19.71 7.70 -9.46
C ALA A 204 -21.22 7.96 -9.52
N PRO A 205 -21.89 8.43 -8.44
CA PRO A 205 -23.28 8.86 -8.49
C PRO A 205 -23.53 9.95 -9.54
N LEU A 206 -22.67 10.96 -9.60
CA LEU A 206 -22.80 12.04 -10.56
C LEU A 206 -22.80 11.54 -12.00
N LEU A 207 -21.86 10.67 -12.37
CA LEU A 207 -21.78 10.13 -13.72
C LEU A 207 -22.97 9.23 -14.07
N LEU A 208 -23.53 8.49 -13.10
CA LEU A 208 -24.75 7.71 -13.29
C LEU A 208 -25.97 8.61 -13.51
N ASP A 209 -26.09 9.69 -12.74
CA ASP A 209 -27.16 10.68 -12.88
C ASP A 209 -27.12 11.38 -14.26
N HIS A 210 -25.93 11.52 -14.84
CA HIS A 210 -25.74 12.04 -16.20
C HIS A 210 -25.87 10.97 -17.29
N GLY A 211 -26.36 9.77 -16.97
CA GLY A 211 -26.70 8.74 -17.95
C GLY A 211 -25.57 7.79 -18.31
N LEU A 212 -24.43 7.80 -17.58
CA LEU A 212 -23.38 6.82 -17.83
C LEU A 212 -23.85 5.43 -17.41
N SER A 213 -23.66 4.41 -18.25
CA SER A 213 -24.03 3.04 -17.90
C SER A 213 -23.12 2.48 -16.80
N MET A 214 -23.66 1.55 -15.98
CA MET A 214 -22.87 0.85 -14.95
C MET A 214 -21.66 0.12 -15.53
N SER A 215 -21.75 -0.42 -16.73
CA SER A 215 -20.64 -1.09 -17.42
C SER A 215 -19.54 -0.11 -17.81
N ALA A 216 -19.91 1.08 -18.35
CA ALA A 216 -18.96 2.13 -18.69
C ALA A 216 -18.28 2.71 -17.43
N LEU A 217 -19.05 2.89 -16.36
CA LEU A 217 -18.53 3.31 -15.07
C LEU A 217 -17.52 2.27 -14.52
N GLY A 218 -17.85 0.99 -14.58
CA GLY A 218 -16.95 -0.09 -14.20
C GLY A 218 -15.64 -0.09 -15.00
N ALA A 219 -15.72 0.08 -16.32
CA ALA A 219 -14.54 0.18 -17.20
C ALA A 219 -13.69 1.41 -16.88
N LEU A 220 -14.31 2.56 -16.59
CA LEU A 220 -13.62 3.79 -16.23
C LEU A 220 -12.88 3.65 -14.89
N PHE A 221 -13.55 3.11 -13.87
CA PHE A 221 -12.97 2.98 -12.53
C PHE A 221 -11.96 1.83 -12.40
N SER A 222 -12.06 0.78 -13.23
CA SER A 222 -11.07 -0.30 -13.25
C SER A 222 -9.91 0.02 -14.20
N GLY A 223 -10.15 0.00 -15.50
CA GLY A 223 -9.12 0.18 -16.50
C GLY A 223 -8.57 1.62 -16.59
N GLY A 224 -9.48 2.60 -16.61
CA GLY A 224 -9.14 4.01 -16.70
C GLY A 224 -8.34 4.50 -15.50
N ASN A 225 -8.73 4.10 -14.29
CA ASN A 225 -8.04 4.49 -13.06
C ASN A 225 -6.61 3.89 -12.98
N ILE A 226 -6.44 2.64 -13.39
CA ILE A 226 -5.12 1.98 -13.45
C ILE A 226 -4.24 2.67 -14.48
N ALA A 227 -4.75 2.90 -15.70
CA ALA A 227 -4.00 3.57 -16.76
C ALA A 227 -3.60 5.00 -16.37
N ALA A 228 -4.53 5.78 -15.84
CA ALA A 228 -4.26 7.14 -15.35
C ALA A 228 -3.27 7.14 -14.17
N GLY A 229 -3.37 6.18 -13.27
CA GLY A 229 -2.46 6.02 -12.14
C GLY A 229 -1.03 5.72 -12.58
N ILE A 230 -0.84 4.80 -13.52
CA ILE A 230 0.48 4.48 -14.10
C ILE A 230 1.03 5.70 -14.84
N ALA A 231 0.25 6.32 -15.73
CA ALA A 231 0.66 7.49 -16.49
C ALA A 231 1.03 8.67 -15.57
N GLY A 232 0.20 8.97 -14.58
CA GLY A 232 0.44 10.01 -13.59
C GLY A 232 1.69 9.77 -12.76
N THR A 233 1.94 8.51 -12.37
CA THR A 233 3.14 8.13 -11.61
C THR A 233 4.41 8.31 -12.44
N LEU A 234 4.40 7.90 -13.70
CA LEU A 234 5.52 8.10 -14.61
C LEU A 234 5.77 9.60 -14.89
N ALA A 235 4.71 10.35 -15.15
CA ALA A 235 4.79 11.80 -15.33
C ALA A 235 5.34 12.50 -14.08
N GLY A 236 4.87 12.11 -12.91
CA GLY A 236 5.37 12.61 -11.63
C GLY A 236 6.85 12.30 -11.41
N GLY A 237 7.28 11.07 -11.72
CA GLY A 237 8.69 10.66 -11.66
C GLY A 237 9.58 11.48 -12.60
N LEU A 238 9.14 11.71 -13.84
CA LEU A 238 9.83 12.57 -14.80
C LEU A 238 9.88 14.04 -14.31
N LEU A 239 8.76 14.55 -13.82
CA LEU A 239 8.69 15.91 -13.30
C LEU A 239 9.67 16.13 -12.15
N MET A 240 9.76 15.19 -11.22
CA MET A 240 10.71 15.23 -10.11
C MET A 240 12.17 15.13 -10.54
N LYS A 241 12.46 14.52 -11.70
CA LYS A 241 13.82 14.45 -12.27
C LYS A 241 14.29 15.80 -12.79
N TYR A 242 13.39 16.59 -13.40
CA TYR A 242 13.73 17.83 -14.09
C TYR A 242 13.40 19.11 -13.31
N THR A 243 12.64 18.99 -12.19
CA THR A 243 12.22 20.15 -11.40
C THR A 243 12.52 19.95 -9.91
N SER A 244 12.46 21.05 -9.15
CA SER A 244 12.55 20.96 -7.69
C SER A 244 11.27 20.34 -7.12
N PRO A 245 11.35 19.62 -5.96
CA PRO A 245 10.17 19.01 -5.33
C PRO A 245 9.00 19.97 -5.11
N GLY A 246 9.29 21.23 -4.73
CA GLY A 246 8.26 22.25 -4.54
C GLY A 246 7.54 22.62 -5.83
N ARG A 247 8.29 22.78 -6.95
CA ARG A 247 7.69 23.06 -8.26
C ARG A 247 6.89 21.86 -8.78
N ALA A 248 7.41 20.65 -8.62
CA ALA A 248 6.69 19.44 -9.00
C ALA A 248 5.35 19.33 -8.28
N LEU A 249 5.35 19.63 -6.98
CA LEU A 249 4.14 19.62 -6.15
C LEU A 249 3.12 20.68 -6.62
N LEU A 250 3.57 21.91 -6.83
CA LEU A 250 2.72 23.00 -7.31
C LEU A 250 2.12 22.69 -8.70
N THR A 251 2.91 22.12 -9.61
CA THR A 251 2.42 21.72 -10.94
C THR A 251 1.38 20.61 -10.85
N ALA A 252 1.65 19.56 -10.07
CA ALA A 252 0.72 18.44 -9.90
C ALA A 252 -0.62 18.90 -9.32
N TYR A 253 -0.58 19.67 -8.23
CA TYR A 253 -1.81 20.18 -7.61
C TYR A 253 -2.50 21.28 -8.42
N GLY A 254 -1.76 22.07 -9.21
CA GLY A 254 -2.32 23.01 -10.17
C GLY A 254 -3.12 22.30 -11.25
N VAL A 255 -2.58 21.26 -11.86
CA VAL A 255 -3.28 20.42 -12.83
C VAL A 255 -4.51 19.76 -12.20
N GLN A 256 -4.38 19.21 -10.99
CA GLN A 256 -5.50 18.64 -10.25
C GLN A 256 -6.61 19.67 -9.98
N GLY A 257 -6.25 20.88 -9.55
CA GLY A 257 -7.22 21.96 -9.32
C GLY A 257 -7.98 22.35 -10.57
N ILE A 258 -7.27 22.47 -11.71
CA ILE A 258 -7.90 22.76 -13.01
C ILE A 258 -8.85 21.62 -13.41
N ALA A 259 -8.44 20.37 -13.25
CA ALA A 259 -9.26 19.21 -13.59
C ALA A 259 -10.52 19.07 -12.71
N LEU A 260 -10.53 19.65 -11.50
CA LEU A 260 -11.72 19.67 -10.62
C LEU A 260 -12.68 20.83 -10.95
N LEU A 261 -12.24 21.83 -11.69
CA LEU A 261 -13.06 22.98 -12.10
C LEU A 261 -13.68 22.79 -13.49
N ALA A 262 -13.16 21.83 -14.28
CA ALA A 262 -13.67 21.46 -15.60
C ALA A 262 -14.81 20.43 -15.52
#